data_1b72420ce9b2a6b616002fdfbd272389
#
_entry.id   1b72420ce9b2a6b616002fdfbd272389
#
_cell.length_a   1.000
_cell.length_b   1.000
_cell.length_c   1.000
_cell.angle_alpha   90.00
_cell.angle_beta   90.00
_cell.angle_gamma   90.00
#
_symmetry.space_group_name_H-M   'P 1'
#
loop_
_entity.id
_entity.type
_entity.pdbx_description
1 polymer ?
#
loop_
_entity_poly.entity_id
_entity_poly.type
_entity_poly.pdbx_seq_one_letter_code
_entity_poly.pdbx_strand_id
1 'polypeptide(L)'
;MYAVLTVSRYPSKFIYFAICSMALFRIPLSGNKDIIFSKLMGCGKNGTFDMQPDWNQWAVMIFTKIKPDISALRADQVNGLSAIYGKFISNWWKRFHCETWTIVLELTEGHGSWNGVKLKPDENTKSIQEGPIAVLTRATIKLQKLPYFWANVAPVARQMEHANGLITSLGIGEMPFIRQATFSIWKSMDDMKKFAYSMPEHREVIKKTRKEKWYSEDMFLRFSPLYTQGNIRGINFFPTD
;
A
#
# COMPACT_ATOMS: atom_id res chain seq x y z
N MET A 1 7.23 14.35 -4.65
CA MET A 1 5.87 13.87 -4.30
C MET A 1 5.96 12.88 -3.15
N TYR A 2 5.05 12.96 -2.19
CA TYR A 2 5.03 12.10 -1.01
C TYR A 2 3.77 11.25 -1.00
N ALA A 3 3.84 10.09 -0.34
CA ALA A 3 2.71 9.25 -0.05
C ALA A 3 2.68 8.88 1.44
N VAL A 4 1.50 8.71 1.99
CA VAL A 4 1.32 8.14 3.33
C VAL A 4 0.37 6.97 3.22
N LEU A 5 0.82 5.81 3.70
CA LEU A 5 0.01 4.62 3.85
C LEU A 5 -0.25 4.38 5.32
N THR A 6 -1.50 4.33 5.73
CA THR A 6 -1.90 3.90 7.07
C THR A 6 -2.74 2.64 6.97
N VAL A 7 -2.31 1.59 7.64
CA VAL A 7 -3.10 0.39 7.88
C VAL A 7 -3.76 0.52 9.24
N SER A 8 -5.05 0.34 9.30
CA SER A 8 -5.84 0.39 10.55
C SER A 8 -6.53 -0.93 10.78
N ARG A 9 -6.43 -1.44 12.02
CA ARG A 9 -7.09 -2.65 12.46
C ARG A 9 -8.11 -2.35 13.54
N TYR A 10 -9.34 -2.74 13.27
CA TYR A 10 -10.45 -2.57 14.18
C TYR A 10 -10.64 -3.81 15.08
N PRO A 11 -10.95 -3.65 16.36
CA PRO A 11 -11.48 -4.74 17.20
C PRO A 11 -12.73 -5.35 16.53
N SER A 12 -12.91 -6.67 16.65
CA SER A 12 -13.97 -7.39 15.94
C SER A 12 -15.39 -6.86 16.22
N LYS A 13 -15.63 -6.33 17.43
CA LYS A 13 -16.90 -5.70 17.81
C LYS A 13 -17.23 -4.43 17.00
N PHE A 14 -16.25 -3.84 16.31
CA PHE A 14 -16.39 -2.61 15.54
C PHE A 14 -16.27 -2.83 14.02
N ILE A 15 -16.43 -4.06 13.54
CA ILE A 15 -16.30 -4.41 12.13
C ILE A 15 -17.25 -3.62 11.22
N TYR A 16 -18.47 -3.35 11.65
CA TYR A 16 -19.42 -2.51 10.90
C TYR A 16 -18.91 -1.10 10.70
N PHE A 17 -18.26 -0.52 11.71
CA PHE A 17 -17.65 0.81 11.62
C PHE A 17 -16.42 0.79 10.70
N ALA A 18 -15.69 -0.32 10.66
CA ALA A 18 -14.60 -0.50 9.72
C ALA A 18 -15.10 -0.44 8.26
N ILE A 19 -16.20 -1.10 7.95
CA ILE A 19 -16.83 -1.05 6.62
C ILE A 19 -17.38 0.35 6.32
N CYS A 20 -18.09 0.97 7.28
CA CYS A 20 -18.61 2.33 7.12
C CYS A 20 -17.50 3.37 6.88
N SER A 21 -16.32 3.19 7.49
CA SER A 21 -15.19 4.10 7.29
C SER A 21 -14.78 4.20 5.82
N MET A 22 -14.94 3.14 5.02
CA MET A 22 -14.61 3.13 3.59
C MET A 22 -15.51 4.05 2.75
N ALA A 23 -16.71 4.34 3.21
CA ALA A 23 -17.57 5.34 2.59
C ALA A 23 -17.33 6.74 3.18
N LEU A 24 -17.32 6.84 4.52
CA LEU A 24 -17.27 8.11 5.23
C LEU A 24 -15.95 8.85 5.08
N PHE A 25 -14.82 8.15 5.01
CA PHE A 25 -13.50 8.78 4.85
C PHE A 25 -13.30 9.47 3.50
N ARG A 26 -14.10 9.11 2.50
CA ARG A 26 -14.06 9.78 1.18
C ARG A 26 -14.31 11.28 1.29
N ILE A 27 -15.24 11.69 2.17
CA ILE A 27 -15.64 13.08 2.32
C ILE A 27 -14.46 13.94 2.79
N PRO A 28 -13.84 13.70 3.97
CA PRO A 28 -12.72 14.50 4.43
C PRO A 28 -11.48 14.39 3.54
N LEU A 29 -11.23 13.22 2.91
CA LEU A 29 -10.09 13.07 2.00
C LEU A 29 -10.27 13.88 0.71
N SER A 30 -11.47 13.91 0.13
CA SER A 30 -11.74 14.72 -1.06
C SER A 30 -11.82 16.22 -0.78
N GLY A 31 -12.16 16.61 0.45
CA GLY A 31 -12.19 18.01 0.89
C GLY A 31 -10.82 18.57 1.28
N ASN A 32 -9.82 17.74 1.45
CA ASN A 32 -8.47 18.17 1.82
C ASN A 32 -7.67 18.58 0.57
N LYS A 33 -7.39 19.88 0.42
CA LYS A 33 -6.70 20.46 -0.74
C LYS A 33 -5.23 19.99 -0.88
N ASP A 34 -4.62 19.52 0.19
CA ASP A 34 -3.25 19.03 0.20
C ASP A 34 -3.14 17.60 -0.34
N ILE A 35 -4.27 16.88 -0.41
CA ILE A 35 -4.35 15.51 -0.93
C ILE A 35 -4.66 15.56 -2.43
N ILE A 36 -3.69 15.17 -3.24
CA ILE A 36 -3.82 15.12 -4.71
C ILE A 36 -4.61 13.88 -5.13
N PHE A 37 -4.39 12.77 -4.43
CA PHE A 37 -4.98 11.49 -4.76
C PHE A 37 -5.08 10.63 -3.50
N SER A 38 -6.17 9.91 -3.33
CA SER A 38 -6.35 9.03 -2.19
C SER A 38 -7.03 7.72 -2.57
N LYS A 39 -6.74 6.67 -1.81
CA LYS A 39 -7.32 5.34 -1.94
C LYS A 39 -7.66 4.74 -0.60
N LEU A 40 -8.85 4.16 -0.56
CA LEU A 40 -9.37 3.37 0.54
C LEU A 40 -9.41 1.92 0.09
N MET A 41 -8.79 1.02 0.84
CA MET A 41 -8.54 -0.36 0.42
C MET A 41 -8.81 -1.33 1.56
N GLY A 42 -9.31 -2.51 1.26
CA GLY A 42 -9.30 -3.65 2.17
C GLY A 42 -7.93 -4.31 2.19
N CYS A 43 -7.65 -5.11 3.23
CA CYS A 43 -6.44 -5.92 3.34
C CYS A 43 -6.75 -7.41 3.22
N GLY A 44 -5.81 -8.18 2.70
CA GLY A 44 -5.83 -9.64 2.73
C GLY A 44 -5.54 -10.18 4.14
N LYS A 45 -6.04 -11.37 4.46
CA LYS A 45 -5.99 -11.95 5.81
C LYS A 45 -4.58 -12.36 6.23
N ASN A 46 -3.77 -12.87 5.31
CA ASN A 46 -2.45 -13.44 5.57
C ASN A 46 -1.28 -12.60 5.01
N GLY A 47 -1.46 -11.30 4.86
CA GLY A 47 -0.40 -10.36 4.48
C GLY A 47 -0.25 -10.14 2.98
N THR A 48 0.14 -11.13 2.20
CA THR A 48 0.32 -11.05 0.73
C THR A 48 -0.99 -11.23 -0.04
N PHE A 49 -0.91 -11.57 -1.32
CA PHE A 49 -2.09 -11.84 -2.16
C PHE A 49 -2.95 -12.97 -1.58
N ASP A 50 -3.88 -12.64 -0.70
CA ASP A 50 -4.87 -13.56 -0.19
C ASP A 50 -6.24 -13.23 -0.79
N MET A 51 -6.95 -14.27 -1.24
CA MET A 51 -8.33 -14.12 -1.69
C MET A 51 -9.30 -13.85 -0.53
N GLN A 52 -8.90 -14.16 0.71
CA GLN A 52 -9.73 -13.93 1.87
C GLN A 52 -9.48 -12.52 2.43
N PRO A 53 -10.50 -11.64 2.44
CA PRO A 53 -10.37 -10.32 3.03
C PRO A 53 -10.30 -10.40 4.57
N ASP A 54 -9.45 -9.59 5.17
CA ASP A 54 -9.50 -9.32 6.61
C ASP A 54 -10.44 -8.12 6.87
N TRP A 55 -11.68 -8.42 7.23
CA TRP A 55 -12.70 -7.41 7.49
C TRP A 55 -12.39 -6.46 8.66
N ASN A 56 -11.44 -6.83 9.50
CA ASN A 56 -10.95 -5.98 10.59
C ASN A 56 -9.85 -5.01 10.15
N GLN A 57 -9.22 -5.23 9.00
CA GLN A 57 -8.04 -4.49 8.59
C GLN A 57 -8.24 -3.74 7.27
N TRP A 58 -7.96 -2.44 7.29
CA TRP A 58 -8.21 -1.54 6.17
C TRP A 58 -7.03 -0.59 5.99
N ALA A 59 -6.81 -0.16 4.76
CA ALA A 59 -5.71 0.72 4.42
C ALA A 59 -6.23 2.02 3.80
N VAL A 60 -5.59 3.12 4.19
CA VAL A 60 -5.78 4.44 3.57
C VAL A 60 -4.44 4.86 2.99
N MET A 61 -4.40 5.16 1.70
CA MET A 61 -3.23 5.70 1.04
C MET A 61 -3.56 7.06 0.45
N ILE A 62 -2.72 8.04 0.74
CA ILE A 62 -2.82 9.38 0.16
C ILE A 62 -1.53 9.76 -0.54
N PHE A 63 -1.65 10.66 -1.51
CA PHE A 63 -0.53 11.30 -2.21
C PHE A 63 -0.66 12.80 -2.06
N THR A 64 0.47 13.46 -1.78
CA THR A 64 0.56 14.91 -1.55
C THR A 64 1.86 15.48 -2.11
N LYS A 65 1.88 16.76 -2.45
CA LYS A 65 3.12 17.50 -2.77
C LYS A 65 3.79 18.06 -1.52
N ILE A 66 3.05 18.22 -0.44
CA ILE A 66 3.56 18.75 0.82
C ILE A 66 4.20 17.60 1.59
N LYS A 67 5.45 17.78 2.02
CA LYS A 67 6.13 16.81 2.87
C LYS A 67 5.42 16.68 4.21
N PRO A 68 4.95 15.48 4.61
CA PRO A 68 4.30 15.28 5.89
C PRO A 68 5.23 15.65 7.06
N ASP A 69 4.66 16.27 8.09
CA ASP A 69 5.42 16.63 9.29
C ASP A 69 5.70 15.38 10.14
N ILE A 70 6.91 14.85 9.95
CA ILE A 70 7.39 13.68 10.70
C ILE A 70 7.58 14.03 12.19
N SER A 71 7.91 15.29 12.51
CA SER A 71 8.09 15.71 13.90
C SER A 71 6.77 15.65 14.67
N ALA A 72 5.68 16.08 14.05
CA ALA A 72 4.34 15.97 14.62
C ALA A 72 3.92 14.51 14.83
N LEU A 73 4.23 13.62 13.87
CA LEU A 73 3.98 12.18 14.02
C LEU A 73 4.76 11.59 15.20
N ARG A 74 6.03 11.96 15.37
CA ARG A 74 6.88 11.49 16.49
C ARG A 74 6.38 11.94 17.84
N ALA A 75 5.94 13.20 17.94
CA ALA A 75 5.51 13.78 19.19
C ALA A 75 4.20 13.17 19.69
N ASP A 76 3.24 13.01 18.81
CA ASP A 76 1.92 12.44 19.11
C ASP A 76 1.31 11.83 17.84
N GLN A 77 1.11 10.51 17.85
CA GLN A 77 0.54 9.79 16.74
C GLN A 77 -0.84 10.33 16.32
N VAL A 78 -1.70 10.63 17.28
CA VAL A 78 -3.08 11.09 16.99
C VAL A 78 -3.06 12.47 16.34
N ASN A 79 -2.26 13.40 16.89
CA ASN A 79 -2.11 14.74 16.33
C ASN A 79 -1.41 14.70 14.96
N GLY A 80 -0.38 13.87 14.81
CA GLY A 80 0.30 13.67 13.53
C GLY A 80 -0.62 13.09 12.45
N LEU A 81 -1.42 12.08 12.77
CA LEU A 81 -2.43 11.54 11.86
C LEU A 81 -3.54 12.57 11.57
N SER A 82 -3.87 13.42 12.53
CA SER A 82 -4.82 14.52 12.34
C SER A 82 -4.30 15.58 11.35
N ALA A 83 -3.01 15.88 11.37
CA ALA A 83 -2.39 16.78 10.42
C ALA A 83 -2.41 16.21 8.99
N ILE A 84 -2.28 14.89 8.84
CA ILE A 84 -2.24 14.19 7.55
C ILE A 84 -3.64 13.96 6.97
N TYR A 85 -4.55 13.37 7.77
CA TYR A 85 -5.86 12.88 7.31
C TYR A 85 -7.03 13.75 7.74
N GLY A 86 -6.78 14.74 8.60
CA GLY A 86 -7.82 15.56 9.24
C GLY A 86 -8.36 14.94 10.54
N LYS A 87 -8.95 15.80 11.38
CA LYS A 87 -9.46 15.44 12.71
C LYS A 87 -10.53 14.35 12.69
N PHE A 88 -11.34 14.30 11.63
CA PHE A 88 -12.41 13.31 11.52
C PHE A 88 -11.84 11.89 11.49
N ILE A 89 -10.89 11.62 10.62
CA ILE A 89 -10.31 10.27 10.44
C ILE A 89 -9.49 9.87 11.67
N SER A 90 -8.64 10.76 12.20
CA SER A 90 -7.83 10.45 13.38
C SER A 90 -8.68 10.18 14.63
N ASN A 91 -9.74 10.97 14.85
CA ASN A 91 -10.67 10.77 15.95
C ASN A 91 -11.51 9.49 15.77
N TRP A 92 -11.84 9.12 14.53
CA TRP A 92 -12.50 7.86 14.23
C TRP A 92 -11.65 6.68 14.67
N TRP A 93 -10.39 6.60 14.26
CA TRP A 93 -9.49 5.52 14.69
C TRP A 93 -9.31 5.48 16.22
N LYS A 94 -9.16 6.64 16.86
CA LYS A 94 -9.09 6.75 18.31
C LYS A 94 -10.40 6.25 18.98
N ARG A 95 -11.56 6.68 18.49
CA ARG A 95 -12.88 6.34 19.04
C ARG A 95 -13.17 4.85 19.01
N PHE A 96 -12.74 4.18 17.94
CA PHE A 96 -12.95 2.75 17.74
C PHE A 96 -11.75 1.90 18.17
N HIS A 97 -10.80 2.48 18.91
CA HIS A 97 -9.63 1.79 19.45
C HIS A 97 -8.85 1.01 18.38
N CYS A 98 -8.66 1.61 17.21
CA CYS A 98 -7.93 0.98 16.15
C CYS A 98 -6.44 0.94 16.45
N GLU A 99 -5.82 -0.22 16.24
CA GLU A 99 -4.37 -0.27 16.04
C GLU A 99 -4.06 0.36 14.69
N THR A 100 -3.03 1.19 14.60
CA THR A 100 -2.61 1.79 13.34
C THR A 100 -1.12 1.64 13.14
N TRP A 101 -0.74 1.32 11.90
CA TRP A 101 0.62 1.39 11.42
C TRP A 101 0.66 2.35 10.23
N THR A 102 1.56 3.32 10.27
CA THR A 102 1.67 4.37 9.26
C THR A 102 3.10 4.43 8.75
N ILE A 103 3.25 4.57 7.44
CA ILE A 103 4.53 4.81 6.78
C ILE A 103 4.44 6.04 5.88
N VAL A 104 5.42 6.93 6.03
CA VAL A 104 5.62 8.11 5.17
C VAL A 104 6.67 7.76 4.11
N LEU A 105 6.36 8.06 2.88
CA LEU A 105 7.08 7.64 1.70
C LEU A 105 7.37 8.82 0.76
N GLU A 106 8.53 8.84 0.14
CA GLU A 106 8.83 9.73 -0.98
C GLU A 106 8.80 8.95 -2.28
N LEU A 107 8.01 9.40 -3.25
CA LEU A 107 7.90 8.76 -4.56
C LEU A 107 9.16 8.99 -5.38
N THR A 108 9.83 7.92 -5.78
CA THR A 108 11.10 7.96 -6.55
C THR A 108 10.94 7.48 -7.99
N GLU A 109 9.89 6.68 -8.27
CA GLU A 109 9.59 6.18 -9.61
C GLU A 109 8.10 5.87 -9.75
N GLY A 110 7.53 6.16 -10.92
CA GLY A 110 6.12 5.84 -11.19
C GLY A 110 5.87 5.56 -12.67
N HIS A 111 5.19 4.43 -12.93
CA HIS A 111 4.77 3.98 -14.26
C HIS A 111 3.31 3.56 -14.25
N GLY A 112 2.63 3.72 -15.39
CA GLY A 112 1.23 3.35 -15.53
C GLY A 112 0.27 4.40 -14.99
N SER A 113 -0.93 3.98 -14.60
CA SER A 113 -1.99 4.85 -14.08
C SER A 113 -2.83 4.16 -13.01
N TRP A 114 -3.48 4.96 -12.16
CA TRP A 114 -4.44 4.50 -11.17
C TRP A 114 -5.72 5.33 -11.28
N ASN A 115 -6.78 4.72 -11.81
CA ASN A 115 -8.02 5.41 -12.22
C ASN A 115 -7.73 6.59 -13.18
N GLY A 116 -6.84 6.36 -14.15
CA GLY A 116 -6.42 7.36 -15.12
C GLY A 116 -5.40 8.39 -14.61
N VAL A 117 -5.15 8.44 -13.28
CA VAL A 117 -4.17 9.36 -12.68
C VAL A 117 -2.77 8.78 -12.81
N LYS A 118 -1.85 9.57 -13.36
CA LYS A 118 -0.41 9.24 -13.43
C LYS A 118 0.32 9.91 -12.29
N LEU A 119 0.91 9.10 -11.42
CA LEU A 119 1.72 9.58 -10.29
C LEU A 119 3.19 9.54 -10.69
N LYS A 120 3.86 10.68 -10.64
CA LYS A 120 5.27 10.83 -11.01
C LYS A 120 6.05 11.48 -9.87
N PRO A 121 7.34 11.12 -9.67
CA PRO A 121 8.21 11.85 -8.75
C PRO A 121 8.35 13.31 -9.17
N ASP A 122 8.77 14.15 -8.24
CA ASP A 122 9.18 15.51 -8.56
C ASP A 122 10.51 15.47 -9.34
N GLU A 123 10.73 16.46 -10.22
CA GLU A 123 11.89 16.50 -11.11
C GLU A 123 13.23 16.43 -10.39
N ASN A 124 13.29 16.95 -9.17
CA ASN A 124 14.47 16.97 -8.32
C ASN A 124 14.63 15.74 -7.41
N THR A 125 13.71 14.78 -7.48
CA THR A 125 13.79 13.59 -6.62
C THR A 125 14.93 12.69 -7.09
N LYS A 126 15.96 12.53 -6.25
CA LYS A 126 17.07 11.62 -6.54
C LYS A 126 16.61 10.18 -6.40
N SER A 127 16.94 9.34 -7.37
CA SER A 127 16.77 7.89 -7.22
C SER A 127 17.67 7.41 -6.08
N ILE A 128 17.06 6.71 -5.10
CA ILE A 128 17.83 6.11 -4.03
C ILE A 128 18.59 4.92 -4.60
N GLN A 129 19.89 4.94 -4.45
CA GLN A 129 20.76 3.82 -4.85
C GLN A 129 21.05 2.87 -3.69
N GLU A 130 20.96 3.35 -2.45
CA GLU A 130 21.26 2.61 -1.23
C GLU A 130 20.14 2.68 -0.20
N GLY A 131 19.97 1.60 0.57
CA GLY A 131 19.00 1.50 1.66
C GLY A 131 17.66 0.89 1.27
N PRO A 132 16.71 0.85 2.22
CA PRO A 132 15.41 0.23 2.03
C PRO A 132 14.57 0.96 0.99
N ILE A 133 13.80 0.18 0.23
CA ILE A 133 12.83 0.69 -0.74
C ILE A 133 11.46 0.10 -0.47
N ALA A 134 10.43 0.87 -0.77
CA ALA A 134 9.06 0.37 -0.81
C ALA A 134 8.54 0.35 -2.24
N VAL A 135 7.73 -0.66 -2.56
CA VAL A 135 7.16 -0.86 -3.89
C VAL A 135 5.67 -1.08 -3.77
N LEU A 136 4.91 -0.39 -4.60
CA LEU A 136 3.48 -0.64 -4.81
C LEU A 136 3.27 -1.09 -6.25
N THR A 137 2.77 -2.29 -6.41
CA THR A 137 2.25 -2.80 -7.69
C THR A 137 0.74 -2.90 -7.61
N ARG A 138 0.05 -2.35 -8.59
CA ARG A 138 -1.41 -2.36 -8.65
C ARG A 138 -1.88 -2.77 -10.04
N ALA A 139 -2.96 -3.56 -10.09
CA ALA A 139 -3.59 -3.93 -11.34
C ALA A 139 -5.12 -3.96 -11.24
N THR A 140 -5.79 -3.55 -12.31
CA THR A 140 -7.20 -3.84 -12.56
C THR A 140 -7.26 -5.03 -13.52
N ILE A 141 -7.69 -6.17 -13.01
CA ILE A 141 -7.71 -7.43 -13.76
C ILE A 141 -8.99 -7.48 -14.58
N LYS A 142 -8.88 -7.86 -15.87
CA LYS A 142 -10.04 -8.06 -16.73
C LYS A 142 -10.85 -9.26 -16.22
N LEU A 143 -12.18 -9.14 -16.17
CA LEU A 143 -13.06 -10.17 -15.65
C LEU A 143 -12.82 -11.57 -16.29
N GLN A 144 -12.61 -11.59 -17.61
CA GLN A 144 -12.32 -12.81 -18.36
C GLN A 144 -10.97 -13.45 -18.00
N LYS A 145 -10.07 -12.71 -17.37
CA LYS A 145 -8.72 -13.14 -16.99
C LYS A 145 -8.56 -13.47 -15.51
N LEU A 146 -9.61 -13.28 -14.70
CA LEU A 146 -9.57 -13.56 -13.26
C LEU A 146 -9.12 -14.99 -12.91
N PRO A 147 -9.64 -16.06 -13.51
CA PRO A 147 -9.21 -17.42 -13.19
C PRO A 147 -7.73 -17.64 -13.49
N TYR A 148 -7.25 -17.13 -14.64
CA TYR A 148 -5.84 -17.23 -15.04
C TYR A 148 -4.93 -16.44 -14.09
N PHE A 149 -5.32 -15.22 -13.72
CA PHE A 149 -4.58 -14.40 -12.77
C PHE A 149 -4.41 -15.14 -11.45
N TRP A 150 -5.50 -15.56 -10.81
CA TRP A 150 -5.46 -16.19 -9.50
C TRP A 150 -4.74 -17.54 -9.49
N ALA A 151 -4.83 -18.33 -10.56
CA ALA A 151 -4.09 -19.57 -10.68
C ALA A 151 -2.55 -19.36 -10.73
N ASN A 152 -2.09 -18.23 -11.28
CA ASN A 152 -0.65 -17.95 -11.44
C ASN A 152 -0.08 -17.09 -10.30
N VAL A 153 -0.89 -16.29 -9.60
CA VAL A 153 -0.42 -15.38 -8.56
C VAL A 153 -0.17 -16.10 -7.24
N ALA A 154 -0.97 -17.09 -6.87
CA ALA A 154 -0.80 -17.82 -5.61
C ALA A 154 0.59 -18.46 -5.42
N PRO A 155 1.21 -19.09 -6.42
CA PRO A 155 2.59 -19.57 -6.31
C PRO A 155 3.60 -18.45 -6.07
N VAL A 156 3.46 -17.33 -6.80
CA VAL A 156 4.36 -16.17 -6.68
C VAL A 156 4.25 -15.52 -5.30
N ALA A 157 3.03 -15.42 -4.76
CA ALA A 157 2.80 -14.88 -3.43
C ALA A 157 3.53 -15.69 -2.34
N ARG A 158 3.45 -17.02 -2.40
CA ARG A 158 4.17 -17.91 -1.47
C ARG A 158 5.69 -17.76 -1.58
N GLN A 159 6.21 -17.61 -2.79
CA GLN A 159 7.65 -17.38 -3.00
C GLN A 159 8.09 -16.02 -2.46
N MET A 160 7.23 -15.01 -2.55
CA MET A 160 7.52 -13.68 -2.04
C MET A 160 7.70 -13.69 -0.52
N GLU A 161 6.92 -14.48 0.23
CA GLU A 161 7.03 -14.59 1.69
C GLU A 161 8.41 -15.06 2.15
N HIS A 162 9.11 -15.81 1.32
CA HIS A 162 10.44 -16.36 1.59
C HIS A 162 11.56 -15.65 0.82
N ALA A 163 11.26 -14.53 0.16
CA ALA A 163 12.24 -13.82 -0.65
C ALA A 163 13.31 -13.14 0.21
N ASN A 164 14.57 -13.38 -0.14
CA ASN A 164 15.70 -12.74 0.53
C ASN A 164 15.58 -11.21 0.40
N GLY A 165 15.78 -10.50 1.51
CA GLY A 165 15.71 -9.05 1.54
C GLY A 165 14.29 -8.46 1.60
N LEU A 166 13.23 -9.28 1.56
CA LEU A 166 11.88 -8.80 1.87
C LEU A 166 11.80 -8.50 3.38
N ILE A 167 11.36 -7.28 3.72
CA ILE A 167 11.09 -6.87 5.10
C ILE A 167 9.64 -7.15 5.44
N THR A 168 8.73 -6.70 4.58
CA THR A 168 7.30 -6.96 4.73
C THR A 168 6.57 -6.87 3.41
N SER A 169 5.38 -7.48 3.35
CA SER A 169 4.46 -7.30 2.24
C SER A 169 3.00 -7.32 2.71
N LEU A 170 2.18 -6.52 2.05
CA LEU A 170 0.77 -6.35 2.34
C LEU A 170 -0.03 -6.46 1.04
N GLY A 171 -0.98 -7.39 1.01
CA GLY A 171 -2.01 -7.44 -0.03
C GLY A 171 -3.11 -6.44 0.31
N ILE A 172 -3.35 -5.49 -0.57
CA ILE A 172 -4.39 -4.47 -0.42
C ILE A 172 -5.21 -4.38 -1.71
N GLY A 173 -6.46 -3.94 -1.62
CA GLY A 173 -7.30 -3.86 -2.81
C GLY A 173 -8.53 -2.97 -2.63
N GLU A 174 -8.93 -2.28 -3.72
CA GLU A 174 -10.13 -1.42 -3.74
C GLU A 174 -11.41 -2.24 -3.97
N MET A 175 -11.27 -3.36 -4.67
CA MET A 175 -12.38 -4.27 -5.00
C MET A 175 -11.85 -5.71 -4.95
N PRO A 176 -12.48 -6.58 -4.16
CA PRO A 176 -12.07 -7.97 -4.08
C PRO A 176 -11.93 -8.60 -5.47
N PHE A 177 -10.89 -9.40 -5.65
CA PHE A 177 -10.52 -10.14 -6.85
C PHE A 177 -10.14 -9.31 -8.08
N ILE A 178 -10.65 -8.09 -8.27
CA ILE A 178 -10.54 -7.33 -9.52
C ILE A 178 -9.48 -6.24 -9.45
N ARG A 179 -9.48 -5.44 -8.36
CA ARG A 179 -8.54 -4.31 -8.20
C ARG A 179 -7.61 -4.60 -7.05
N GLN A 180 -6.50 -5.21 -7.37
CA GLN A 180 -5.51 -5.70 -6.42
C GLN A 180 -4.24 -4.89 -6.45
N ALA A 181 -3.62 -4.76 -5.30
CA ALA A 181 -2.30 -4.17 -5.15
C ALA A 181 -1.49 -4.95 -4.12
N THR A 182 -0.17 -4.92 -4.27
CA THR A 182 0.78 -5.36 -3.26
C THR A 182 1.65 -4.17 -2.88
N PHE A 183 1.72 -3.91 -1.60
CA PHE A 183 2.72 -3.02 -1.02
C PHE A 183 3.78 -3.86 -0.36
N SER A 184 5.04 -3.66 -0.71
CA SER A 184 6.18 -4.42 -0.16
C SER A 184 7.34 -3.51 0.18
N ILE A 185 8.10 -3.87 1.22
CA ILE A 185 9.31 -3.17 1.65
C ILE A 185 10.47 -4.15 1.55
N TRP A 186 11.56 -3.70 0.96
CA TRP A 186 12.77 -4.47 0.69
C TRP A 186 13.99 -3.80 1.31
N LYS A 187 14.97 -4.58 1.73
CA LYS A 187 16.25 -4.10 2.28
C LYS A 187 17.03 -3.27 1.26
N SER A 188 16.92 -3.64 -0.02
CA SER A 188 17.61 -2.93 -1.10
C SER A 188 16.88 -3.06 -2.43
N MET A 189 17.27 -2.19 -3.37
CA MET A 189 16.86 -2.26 -4.77
C MET A 189 17.27 -3.59 -5.42
N ASP A 190 18.45 -4.09 -5.08
CA ASP A 190 18.99 -5.30 -5.66
C ASP A 190 18.23 -6.55 -5.20
N ASP A 191 17.81 -6.60 -3.94
CA ASP A 191 16.98 -7.71 -3.44
C ASP A 191 15.64 -7.74 -4.15
N MET A 192 14.99 -6.59 -4.31
CA MET A 192 13.75 -6.47 -5.08
C MET A 192 13.93 -6.90 -6.53
N LYS A 193 15.01 -6.45 -7.20
CA LYS A 193 15.31 -6.83 -8.58
C LYS A 193 15.61 -8.33 -8.71
N LYS A 194 16.37 -8.91 -7.78
CA LYS A 194 16.61 -10.36 -7.74
C LYS A 194 15.29 -11.11 -7.67
N PHE A 195 14.39 -10.75 -6.78
CA PHE A 195 13.07 -11.37 -6.72
C PHE A 195 12.30 -11.20 -8.03
N ALA A 196 12.21 -9.96 -8.55
CA ALA A 196 11.40 -9.65 -9.73
C ALA A 196 11.89 -10.33 -11.02
N TYR A 197 13.22 -10.46 -11.20
CA TYR A 197 13.80 -10.88 -12.48
C TYR A 197 14.55 -12.21 -12.44
N SER A 198 14.99 -12.69 -11.28
CA SER A 198 15.73 -13.95 -11.18
C SER A 198 14.84 -15.16 -10.95
N MET A 199 13.61 -14.98 -10.50
CA MET A 199 12.66 -16.07 -10.32
C MET A 199 11.95 -16.41 -11.63
N PRO A 200 12.14 -17.63 -12.16
CA PRO A 200 11.59 -18.04 -13.47
C PRO A 200 10.07 -17.88 -13.51
N GLU A 201 9.37 -18.29 -12.44
CA GLU A 201 7.91 -18.29 -12.35
C GLU A 201 7.37 -16.85 -12.37
N HIS A 202 7.97 -15.94 -11.59
CA HIS A 202 7.56 -14.53 -11.55
C HIS A 202 7.78 -13.86 -12.91
N ARG A 203 8.94 -14.11 -13.53
CA ARG A 203 9.25 -13.59 -14.86
C ARG A 203 8.32 -14.13 -15.94
N GLU A 204 7.92 -15.39 -15.84
CA GLU A 204 6.96 -16.01 -16.76
C GLU A 204 5.57 -15.39 -16.61
N VAL A 205 5.09 -15.18 -15.36
CA VAL A 205 3.82 -14.50 -15.10
C VAL A 205 3.83 -13.08 -15.65
N ILE A 206 4.91 -12.30 -15.46
CA ILE A 206 5.04 -10.95 -16.06
C ILE A 206 4.94 -11.01 -17.60
N LYS A 207 5.60 -11.98 -18.24
CA LYS A 207 5.52 -12.15 -19.68
C LYS A 207 4.11 -12.50 -20.14
N LYS A 208 3.44 -13.45 -19.46
CA LYS A 208 2.06 -13.84 -19.74
C LYS A 208 1.08 -12.69 -19.58
N THR A 209 1.17 -11.94 -18.48
CA THR A 209 0.29 -10.79 -18.23
C THR A 209 0.36 -9.75 -19.34
N ARG A 210 1.57 -9.46 -19.84
CA ARG A 210 1.78 -8.53 -20.94
C ARG A 210 1.28 -9.09 -22.27
N LYS A 211 1.67 -10.32 -22.62
CA LYS A 211 1.30 -10.97 -23.89
C LYS A 211 -0.22 -11.16 -24.01
N GLU A 212 -0.87 -11.60 -22.95
CA GLU A 212 -2.29 -11.92 -22.91
C GLU A 212 -3.17 -10.76 -22.46
N LYS A 213 -2.57 -9.60 -22.14
CA LYS A 213 -3.24 -8.36 -21.71
C LYS A 213 -4.25 -8.62 -20.58
N TRP A 214 -3.78 -9.22 -19.48
CA TRP A 214 -4.63 -9.55 -18.32
C TRP A 214 -5.21 -8.33 -17.63
N TYR A 215 -4.51 -7.19 -17.69
CA TYR A 215 -4.88 -5.96 -17.03
C TYR A 215 -5.58 -4.99 -17.99
N SER A 216 -6.57 -4.27 -17.49
CA SER A 216 -7.13 -3.10 -18.16
C SER A 216 -6.38 -1.83 -17.76
N GLU A 217 -5.79 -1.84 -16.57
CA GLU A 217 -4.97 -0.77 -16.05
C GLU A 217 -3.98 -1.35 -15.03
N ASP A 218 -2.76 -0.83 -15.02
CA ASP A 218 -1.75 -1.18 -14.04
C ASP A 218 -0.93 0.04 -13.63
N MET A 219 -0.35 -0.04 -12.44
CA MET A 219 0.57 0.97 -11.91
C MET A 219 1.68 0.31 -11.10
N PHE A 220 2.88 0.81 -11.28
CA PHE A 220 4.06 0.51 -10.49
C PHE A 220 4.59 1.79 -9.89
N LEU A 221 4.77 1.81 -8.58
CA LEU A 221 5.37 2.93 -7.84
C LEU A 221 6.49 2.41 -6.96
N ARG A 222 7.60 3.16 -6.94
CA ARG A 222 8.71 2.93 -6.01
C ARG A 222 8.89 4.13 -5.13
N PHE A 223 9.20 3.87 -3.87
CA PHE A 223 9.34 4.90 -2.86
C PHE A 223 10.60 4.70 -2.02
N SER A 224 11.06 5.80 -1.44
CA SER A 224 11.92 5.84 -0.28
C SER A 224 11.09 5.89 0.98
N PRO A 225 11.20 4.94 1.90
CA PRO A 225 10.64 5.06 3.23
C PRO A 225 11.34 6.19 4.00
N LEU A 226 10.57 7.15 4.52
CA LEU A 226 11.09 8.27 5.30
C LEU A 226 10.88 8.09 6.80
N TYR A 227 9.75 7.51 7.19
CA TYR A 227 9.36 7.35 8.58
C TYR A 227 8.26 6.30 8.73
N THR A 228 8.25 5.60 9.84
CA THR A 228 7.19 4.67 10.21
C THR A 228 6.80 4.85 11.67
N GLN A 229 5.55 4.54 11.99
CA GLN A 229 5.03 4.60 13.35
C GLN A 229 3.87 3.63 13.56
N GLY A 230 3.76 3.16 14.80
CA GLY A 230 2.69 2.28 15.24
C GLY A 230 2.95 0.82 14.90
N ASN A 231 1.97 -0.01 15.19
CA ASN A 231 2.02 -1.45 14.96
C ASN A 231 0.61 -2.03 14.75
N ILE A 232 0.56 -3.22 14.19
CA ILE A 232 -0.65 -4.03 14.09
C ILE A 232 -0.36 -5.38 14.75
N ARG A 233 -1.13 -5.75 15.77
CA ARG A 233 -0.92 -6.97 16.55
C ARG A 233 0.49 -7.06 17.17
N GLY A 234 1.02 -5.92 17.60
CA GLY A 234 2.38 -5.85 18.13
C GLY A 234 3.51 -5.92 17.09
N ILE A 235 3.18 -6.04 15.79
CA ILE A 235 4.17 -6.11 14.71
C ILE A 235 4.34 -4.71 14.12
N ASN A 236 5.57 -4.20 14.17
CA ASN A 236 5.99 -3.06 13.35
C ASN A 236 6.51 -3.61 12.01
N PHE A 237 5.82 -3.29 10.93
CA PHE A 237 6.14 -3.81 9.60
C PHE A 237 7.43 -3.24 8.99
N PHE A 238 7.99 -2.21 9.58
CA PHE A 238 9.27 -1.63 9.19
C PHE A 238 9.91 -0.97 10.41
N PRO A 239 10.61 -1.73 11.27
CA PRO A 239 11.34 -1.15 12.39
C PRO A 239 12.44 -0.24 11.84
N THR A 240 12.42 1.02 12.25
CA THR A 240 13.53 1.96 12.09
C THR A 240 14.33 1.89 13.38
N ASP A 241 15.58 1.51 13.28
CA ASP A 241 16.55 1.59 14.38
C ASP A 241 16.70 3.03 14.89
#